data_af5a4279fad57a7caccbd4abdfb0816c
#
_entry.id   af5a4279fad57a7caccbd4abdfb0816c
#
_cell.length_a   1.000
_cell.length_b   1.000
_cell.length_c   1.000
_cell.angle_alpha   90.00
_cell.angle_beta   90.00
_cell.angle_gamma   90.00
#
_symmetry.space_group_name_H-M   'P 1'
#
loop_
_entity.id
_entity.type
_entity.pdbx_description
1 polymer ?
#
loop_
_entity_poly.entity_id
_entity_poly.type
_entity_poly.pdbx_seq_one_letter_code
_entity_poly.pdbx_strand_id
1 'polypeptide(L)'
;IAKRVLPDTELHVSTQANNTNYGTYLFWNRMGAKRVVSARELSLAEIKEIRSHIPDDMEIESFIHGAMCISYSGRCLLSNFFTGRDANQGACTHPCRWKYSIVEETRPGEYMPVYENERGTYIFNSKDLCMIEHVPELIDAGIDSFKIEGRMKTALYVATVARTYRKAIDDYLESEEKYCANMEWYKEEISKCTYRQFTTGFYFGKPDENTQIYDSNTYINEYIYLGSIEEVTEEGLAKITQKNKFCVGDRIEI
;
A
#
# COMPACT_ATOMS: atom_id res chain seq x y z
N ILE A 1 -15.60 5.23 -24.01
CA ILE A 1 -16.13 3.90 -24.38
C ILE A 1 -16.96 3.34 -23.22
N ALA A 2 -16.40 3.22 -21.99
CA ALA A 2 -17.07 2.58 -20.84
C ALA A 2 -18.49 3.15 -20.61
N LYS A 3 -18.64 4.46 -20.44
CA LYS A 3 -19.95 5.11 -20.24
C LYS A 3 -20.93 4.93 -21.38
N ARG A 4 -20.45 4.67 -22.60
CA ARG A 4 -21.32 4.38 -23.75
C ARG A 4 -21.85 2.95 -23.73
N VAL A 5 -21.07 2.00 -23.21
CA VAL A 5 -21.41 0.57 -23.17
C VAL A 5 -22.11 0.21 -21.85
N LEU A 6 -21.71 0.84 -20.76
CA LEU A 6 -22.21 0.61 -19.40
C LEU A 6 -22.55 1.96 -18.75
N PRO A 7 -23.66 2.61 -19.14
CA PRO A 7 -24.00 3.99 -18.75
C PRO A 7 -24.21 4.13 -17.24
N ASP A 8 -24.76 3.11 -16.58
CA ASP A 8 -25.12 3.11 -15.16
C ASP A 8 -23.97 2.69 -14.24
N THR A 9 -22.84 2.22 -14.80
CA THR A 9 -21.68 1.79 -14.02
C THR A 9 -20.86 2.99 -13.57
N GLU A 10 -20.54 3.06 -12.28
CA GLU A 10 -19.62 4.06 -11.76
C GLU A 10 -18.20 3.84 -12.30
N LEU A 11 -17.56 4.93 -12.71
CA LEU A 11 -16.20 4.89 -13.23
C LEU A 11 -15.23 5.40 -12.19
N HIS A 12 -14.22 4.58 -11.88
CA HIS A 12 -13.09 4.93 -11.01
C HIS A 12 -11.83 5.06 -11.86
N VAL A 13 -11.14 6.18 -11.73
CA VAL A 13 -9.91 6.46 -12.48
C VAL A 13 -8.71 5.99 -11.66
N SER A 14 -7.89 5.14 -12.26
CA SER A 14 -6.70 4.59 -11.60
C SER A 14 -5.64 5.66 -11.29
N THR A 15 -4.85 5.44 -10.23
CA THR A 15 -3.60 6.18 -9.95
C THR A 15 -2.63 6.18 -11.15
N GLN A 16 -2.72 5.18 -12.02
CA GLN A 16 -1.90 5.08 -13.24
C GLN A 16 -2.17 6.19 -14.26
N ALA A 17 -3.27 6.94 -14.11
CA ALA A 17 -3.54 8.14 -14.88
C ALA A 17 -2.74 9.37 -14.40
N ASN A 18 -1.91 9.21 -13.35
CA ASN A 18 -1.08 10.26 -12.77
C ASN A 18 -1.87 11.50 -12.33
N ASN A 19 -2.84 11.27 -11.46
CA ASN A 19 -3.75 12.30 -10.96
C ASN A 19 -3.09 13.10 -9.83
N THR A 20 -2.46 14.22 -10.16
CA THR A 20 -1.61 14.99 -9.24
C THR A 20 -2.15 16.38 -8.88
N ASN A 21 -3.29 16.79 -9.43
CA ASN A 21 -3.85 18.13 -9.18
C ASN A 21 -5.36 18.17 -9.46
N TYR A 22 -6.04 19.16 -8.90
CA TYR A 22 -7.50 19.32 -9.07
C TYR A 22 -7.95 19.46 -10.54
N GLY A 23 -7.11 19.98 -11.41
CA GLY A 23 -7.43 20.09 -12.83
C GLY A 23 -7.67 18.73 -13.49
N THR A 24 -6.86 17.69 -13.14
CA THR A 24 -7.08 16.32 -13.59
C THR A 24 -8.37 15.73 -13.02
N TYR A 25 -8.69 16.00 -11.76
CA TYR A 25 -9.94 15.54 -11.16
C TYR A 25 -11.16 16.17 -11.84
N LEU A 26 -11.16 17.47 -12.07
CA LEU A 26 -12.22 18.16 -12.80
C LEU A 26 -12.37 17.66 -14.24
N PHE A 27 -11.26 17.32 -14.91
CA PHE A 27 -11.31 16.68 -16.21
C PHE A 27 -12.05 15.34 -16.15
N TRP A 28 -11.67 14.47 -15.21
CA TRP A 28 -12.31 13.15 -15.06
C TRP A 28 -13.77 13.25 -14.62
N ASN A 29 -14.11 14.22 -13.77
CA ASN A 29 -15.50 14.51 -13.42
C ASN A 29 -16.35 14.83 -14.66
N ARG A 30 -15.88 15.71 -15.54
CA ARG A 30 -16.56 16.03 -16.82
C ARG A 30 -16.67 14.81 -17.74
N MET A 31 -15.74 13.86 -17.65
CA MET A 31 -15.80 12.60 -18.38
C MET A 31 -16.71 11.55 -17.72
N GLY A 32 -17.38 11.90 -16.62
CA GLY A 32 -18.35 11.08 -15.91
C GLY A 32 -17.73 10.07 -14.94
N ALA A 33 -16.50 10.31 -14.49
CA ALA A 33 -15.91 9.52 -13.39
C ALA A 33 -16.50 9.95 -12.05
N LYS A 34 -16.79 8.97 -11.20
CA LYS A 34 -17.30 9.16 -9.85
C LYS A 34 -16.15 9.28 -8.84
N ARG A 35 -15.08 8.50 -9.02
CA ARG A 35 -13.95 8.43 -8.11
C ARG A 35 -12.63 8.53 -8.86
N VAL A 36 -11.67 9.19 -8.24
CA VAL A 36 -10.29 9.26 -8.75
C VAL A 36 -9.32 8.79 -7.68
N VAL A 37 -8.45 7.84 -8.06
CA VAL A 37 -7.35 7.39 -7.20
C VAL A 37 -6.20 8.37 -7.34
N SER A 38 -5.82 9.01 -6.25
CA SER A 38 -4.72 9.99 -6.20
C SER A 38 -3.37 9.34 -6.56
N ALA A 39 -2.47 10.13 -7.11
CA ALA A 39 -1.08 9.76 -7.21
C ALA A 39 -0.48 9.61 -5.80
N ARG A 40 0.47 8.66 -5.63
CA ARG A 40 1.11 8.42 -4.32
C ARG A 40 2.06 9.53 -3.90
N GLU A 41 2.40 10.41 -4.82
CA GLU A 41 3.33 11.53 -4.64
C GLU A 41 2.68 12.76 -4.00
N LEU A 42 1.37 12.74 -3.77
CA LEU A 42 0.64 13.84 -3.17
C LEU A 42 0.81 13.87 -1.65
N SER A 43 1.02 15.08 -1.13
CA SER A 43 0.92 15.38 0.30
C SER A 43 -0.52 15.57 0.76
N LEU A 44 -0.77 15.51 2.07
CA LEU A 44 -2.09 15.84 2.65
C LEU A 44 -2.55 17.25 2.29
N ALA A 45 -1.62 18.21 2.25
CA ALA A 45 -1.94 19.58 1.86
C ALA A 45 -2.46 19.68 0.42
N GLU A 46 -1.81 18.99 -0.51
CA GLU A 46 -2.24 18.93 -1.91
C GLU A 46 -3.58 18.20 -2.07
N ILE A 47 -3.83 17.14 -1.27
CA ILE A 47 -5.12 16.44 -1.28
C ILE A 47 -6.23 17.36 -0.75
N LYS A 48 -5.99 18.12 0.34
CA LYS A 48 -6.93 19.12 0.85
C LYS A 48 -7.22 20.22 -0.19
N GLU A 49 -6.19 20.67 -0.90
CA GLU A 49 -6.37 21.61 -2.01
C GLU A 49 -7.24 21.01 -3.12
N ILE A 50 -6.98 19.77 -3.54
CA ILE A 50 -7.82 19.07 -4.52
C ILE A 50 -9.26 19.01 -4.03
N ARG A 51 -9.50 18.58 -2.78
CA ARG A 51 -10.83 18.46 -2.19
C ARG A 51 -11.60 19.80 -2.26
N SER A 52 -10.92 20.91 -1.97
CA SER A 52 -11.54 22.25 -1.98
C SER A 52 -11.95 22.77 -3.36
N HIS A 53 -11.48 22.14 -4.44
CA HIS A 53 -11.73 22.58 -5.82
C HIS A 53 -12.61 21.63 -6.64
N ILE A 54 -12.95 20.44 -6.11
CA ILE A 54 -13.77 19.45 -6.82
C ILE A 54 -15.18 19.40 -6.23
N PRO A 55 -16.18 18.95 -7.01
CA PRO A 55 -17.55 18.79 -6.51
C PRO A 55 -17.63 17.81 -5.34
N ASP A 56 -18.59 18.04 -4.43
CA ASP A 56 -18.78 17.20 -3.23
C ASP A 56 -19.13 15.73 -3.56
N ASP A 57 -19.79 15.52 -4.70
CA ASP A 57 -20.17 14.19 -5.16
C ASP A 57 -19.04 13.43 -5.85
N MET A 58 -17.88 14.06 -6.08
CA MET A 58 -16.67 13.41 -6.61
C MET A 58 -15.80 12.87 -5.49
N GLU A 59 -15.49 11.59 -5.55
CA GLU A 59 -14.75 10.90 -4.51
C GLU A 59 -13.24 10.87 -4.75
N ILE A 60 -12.47 11.04 -3.67
CA ILE A 60 -11.02 10.86 -3.63
C ILE A 60 -10.70 9.51 -3.00
N GLU A 61 -9.94 8.67 -3.72
CA GLU A 61 -9.35 7.44 -3.17
C GLU A 61 -7.84 7.61 -3.05
N SER A 62 -7.25 7.24 -1.90
CA SER A 62 -5.80 7.35 -1.68
C SER A 62 -5.22 6.10 -1.05
N PHE A 63 -3.98 5.76 -1.43
CA PHE A 63 -3.27 4.65 -0.80
C PHE A 63 -2.87 5.01 0.62
N ILE A 64 -3.20 4.15 1.57
CA ILE A 64 -2.90 4.34 2.99
C ILE A 64 -1.96 3.27 3.55
N HIS A 65 -1.77 2.15 2.83
CA HIS A 65 -0.95 1.04 3.31
C HIS A 65 -0.39 0.20 2.17
N GLY A 66 0.81 -0.36 2.40
CA GLY A 66 1.46 -1.33 1.54
C GLY A 66 2.62 -0.77 0.73
N ALA A 67 2.96 -1.46 -0.36
CA ALA A 67 4.16 -1.16 -1.11
C ALA A 67 4.14 0.23 -1.77
N MET A 68 5.19 1.02 -1.50
CA MET A 68 5.45 2.26 -2.24
C MET A 68 6.08 1.96 -3.61
N CYS A 69 5.85 2.84 -4.57
CA CYS A 69 6.43 2.77 -5.91
C CYS A 69 7.70 3.62 -5.99
N ILE A 70 8.71 3.12 -6.71
CA ILE A 70 9.95 3.88 -6.99
C ILE A 70 9.74 5.00 -8.02
N SER A 71 8.79 4.82 -8.90
CA SER A 71 8.53 5.76 -10.00
C SER A 71 7.26 6.55 -9.76
N TYR A 72 7.16 7.71 -10.38
CA TYR A 72 5.89 8.43 -10.47
C TYR A 72 4.76 7.52 -10.97
N SER A 73 3.58 7.74 -10.44
CA SER A 73 2.38 6.98 -10.80
C SER A 73 2.15 6.99 -12.30
N GLY A 74 2.01 5.79 -12.91
CA GLY A 74 1.83 5.62 -14.35
C GLY A 74 3.10 5.78 -15.21
N ARG A 75 4.32 5.77 -14.63
CA ARG A 75 5.58 6.01 -15.37
C ARG A 75 6.61 4.88 -15.27
N CYS A 76 6.31 3.80 -14.55
CA CYS A 76 7.25 2.71 -14.34
C CYS A 76 7.29 1.75 -15.54
N LEU A 77 8.50 1.45 -16.04
CA LEU A 77 8.75 0.46 -17.10
C LEU A 77 9.43 -0.81 -16.59
N LEU A 78 9.96 -0.83 -15.35
CA LEU A 78 10.76 -1.94 -14.86
C LEU A 78 10.03 -3.30 -14.90
N SER A 79 8.77 -3.34 -14.46
CA SER A 79 8.00 -4.58 -14.44
C SER A 79 7.76 -5.13 -15.85
N ASN A 80 7.44 -4.27 -16.80
CA ASN A 80 7.28 -4.65 -18.20
C ASN A 80 8.59 -5.17 -18.78
N PHE A 81 9.69 -4.44 -18.56
CA PHE A 81 11.01 -4.81 -19.07
C PHE A 81 11.48 -6.18 -18.58
N PHE A 82 11.38 -6.44 -17.26
CA PHE A 82 11.89 -7.70 -16.67
C PHE A 82 10.95 -8.89 -16.80
N THR A 83 9.63 -8.66 -16.81
CA THR A 83 8.67 -9.75 -16.68
C THR A 83 7.55 -9.75 -17.74
N GLY A 84 7.56 -8.79 -18.67
CA GLY A 84 6.48 -8.61 -19.66
C GLY A 84 5.15 -8.13 -19.04
N ARG A 85 5.10 -7.87 -17.72
CA ARG A 85 3.90 -7.42 -17.02
C ARG A 85 3.95 -5.91 -16.78
N ASP A 86 3.01 -5.19 -17.39
CA ASP A 86 3.00 -3.73 -17.36
C ASP A 86 2.47 -3.19 -16.03
N ALA A 87 3.35 -2.51 -15.28
CA ALA A 87 2.99 -1.83 -14.03
C ALA A 87 1.93 -0.74 -14.24
N ASN A 88 1.98 -0.06 -15.39
CA ASN A 88 1.05 1.02 -15.74
C ASN A 88 -0.36 0.51 -16.08
N GLN A 89 -0.49 -0.79 -16.34
CA GLN A 89 -1.76 -1.49 -16.49
C GLN A 89 -2.17 -2.24 -15.21
N GLY A 90 -1.53 -1.91 -14.09
CA GLY A 90 -1.83 -2.51 -12.81
C GLY A 90 -1.28 -3.95 -12.63
N ALA A 91 -0.33 -4.42 -13.45
CA ALA A 91 0.22 -5.78 -13.40
C ALA A 91 1.65 -5.85 -12.81
N CYS A 92 2.03 -4.89 -11.95
CA CYS A 92 3.36 -4.78 -11.37
C CYS A 92 3.78 -6.04 -10.60
N THR A 93 5.02 -6.50 -10.84
CA THR A 93 5.67 -7.64 -10.15
C THR A 93 6.72 -7.18 -9.13
N HIS A 94 6.81 -5.88 -8.85
CA HIS A 94 7.74 -5.27 -7.91
C HIS A 94 9.23 -5.55 -8.18
N PRO A 95 9.73 -5.50 -9.42
CA PRO A 95 11.15 -5.77 -9.67
C PRO A 95 12.06 -4.74 -9.02
N CYS A 96 11.57 -3.52 -8.75
CA CYS A 96 12.32 -2.51 -8.00
C CYS A 96 12.71 -2.94 -6.57
N ARG A 97 12.22 -4.10 -6.09
CA ARG A 97 12.53 -4.66 -4.76
C ARG A 97 13.42 -5.90 -4.84
N TRP A 98 13.90 -6.24 -6.02
CA TRP A 98 14.88 -7.32 -6.20
C TRP A 98 16.28 -6.81 -5.86
N LYS A 99 17.19 -7.74 -5.57
CA LYS A 99 18.60 -7.41 -5.39
C LYS A 99 19.26 -7.23 -6.76
N TYR A 100 19.96 -6.12 -6.93
CA TYR A 100 20.71 -5.83 -8.12
C TYR A 100 22.17 -5.58 -7.79
N SER A 101 23.04 -5.86 -8.77
CA SER A 101 24.43 -5.42 -8.80
C SER A 101 24.72 -4.90 -10.20
N ILE A 102 25.52 -3.87 -10.28
CA ILE A 102 26.06 -3.39 -11.55
C ILE A 102 27.33 -4.18 -11.83
N VAL A 103 27.46 -4.65 -13.07
CA VAL A 103 28.68 -5.25 -13.60
C VAL A 103 29.15 -4.38 -14.75
N GLU A 104 30.39 -3.95 -14.70
CA GLU A 104 31.03 -3.22 -15.80
C GLU A 104 31.56 -4.26 -16.80
N GLU A 105 31.33 -4.04 -18.12
CA GLU A 105 31.54 -5.05 -19.15
C GLU A 105 33.04 -5.49 -19.25
N THR A 106 33.97 -4.58 -18.96
CA THR A 106 35.43 -4.89 -19.01
C THR A 106 35.93 -5.52 -17.70
N ARG A 107 35.08 -5.68 -16.67
CA ARG A 107 35.39 -6.28 -15.37
C ARG A 107 34.42 -7.40 -15.01
N PRO A 108 34.37 -8.47 -15.79
CA PRO A 108 33.47 -9.55 -15.54
C PRO A 108 33.80 -10.24 -14.20
N GLY A 109 32.78 -10.38 -13.34
CA GLY A 109 32.92 -10.99 -12.01
C GLY A 109 33.11 -10.01 -10.86
N GLU A 110 33.31 -8.72 -11.14
CA GLU A 110 33.25 -7.66 -10.11
C GLU A 110 31.83 -7.12 -9.99
N TYR A 111 31.16 -7.50 -8.91
CA TYR A 111 29.79 -7.05 -8.62
C TYR A 111 29.84 -5.79 -7.78
N MET A 112 29.39 -4.68 -8.35
CA MET A 112 29.27 -3.40 -7.64
C MET A 112 27.87 -3.29 -7.07
N PRO A 113 27.69 -3.35 -5.73
CA PRO A 113 26.38 -3.15 -5.12
C PRO A 113 25.91 -1.72 -5.39
N VAL A 114 24.60 -1.57 -5.49
CA VAL A 114 23.97 -0.29 -5.79
C VAL A 114 23.42 0.31 -4.51
N TYR A 115 23.83 1.53 -4.18
CA TYR A 115 23.43 2.26 -2.98
C TYR A 115 22.89 3.64 -3.34
N GLU A 116 22.21 4.30 -2.41
CA GLU A 116 21.82 5.70 -2.51
C GLU A 116 22.66 6.56 -1.58
N ASN A 117 23.03 7.76 -2.04
CA ASN A 117 23.66 8.79 -1.24
C ASN A 117 23.19 10.19 -1.71
N GLU A 118 23.71 11.26 -1.09
CA GLU A 118 23.37 12.65 -1.38
C GLU A 118 23.49 13.08 -2.86
N ARG A 119 24.07 12.25 -3.71
CA ARG A 119 24.36 12.54 -5.13
C ARG A 119 23.49 11.79 -6.12
N GLY A 120 22.66 10.82 -5.70
CA GLY A 120 21.77 10.11 -6.61
C GLY A 120 21.20 8.80 -6.08
N THR A 121 20.17 8.32 -6.75
CA THR A 121 19.44 7.09 -6.43
C THR A 121 20.15 5.89 -6.99
N TYR A 122 20.44 4.95 -6.14
CA TYR A 122 21.17 3.72 -6.47
C TYR A 122 20.33 2.46 -6.37
N ILE A 123 19.00 2.57 -6.45
CA ILE A 123 18.04 1.46 -6.52
C ILE A 123 17.78 0.76 -5.17
N PHE A 124 16.68 0.78 -4.61
CA PHE A 124 15.24 0.59 -4.76
C PHE A 124 14.72 -0.20 -3.58
N ASN A 125 14.84 0.24 -2.36
CA ASN A 125 14.32 -0.49 -1.23
C ASN A 125 13.45 0.39 -0.34
N SER A 126 12.39 0.95 -0.93
CA SER A 126 11.45 1.78 -0.21
C SER A 126 10.79 1.01 0.93
N LYS A 127 10.66 1.66 2.08
CA LYS A 127 9.79 1.22 3.18
C LYS A 127 8.35 1.08 2.69
N ASP A 128 7.56 0.28 3.39
CA ASP A 128 6.14 0.15 3.07
C ASP A 128 5.36 1.33 3.69
N LEU A 129 4.37 1.85 2.95
CA LEU A 129 3.47 2.88 3.47
C LEU A 129 2.64 2.32 4.62
N CYS A 130 2.51 3.09 5.70
CA CYS A 130 1.59 2.81 6.79
C CYS A 130 1.08 4.11 7.40
N MET A 131 -0.22 4.35 7.28
CA MET A 131 -0.89 5.54 7.79
C MET A 131 -1.82 5.24 8.97
N ILE A 132 -1.59 4.13 9.67
CA ILE A 132 -2.49 3.69 10.76
C ILE A 132 -2.54 4.69 11.92
N GLU A 133 -1.47 5.43 12.16
CA GLU A 133 -1.37 6.47 13.19
C GLU A 133 -1.96 7.82 12.75
N HIS A 134 -2.42 7.90 11.49
CA HIS A 134 -2.84 9.14 10.84
C HIS A 134 -4.22 9.03 10.18
N VAL A 135 -5.05 8.12 10.67
CA VAL A 135 -6.44 7.95 10.19
C VAL A 135 -7.24 9.25 10.32
N PRO A 136 -7.15 10.01 11.44
CA PRO A 136 -7.81 11.30 11.55
C PRO A 136 -7.44 12.28 10.46
N GLU A 137 -6.14 12.47 10.20
CA GLU A 137 -5.65 13.42 9.20
C GLU A 137 -6.06 13.05 7.78
N LEU A 138 -6.18 11.74 7.48
CA LEU A 138 -6.68 11.25 6.19
C LEU A 138 -8.16 11.58 6.00
N ILE A 139 -8.98 11.39 7.04
CA ILE A 139 -10.41 11.72 7.04
C ILE A 139 -10.59 13.23 6.90
N ASP A 140 -9.85 14.01 7.68
CA ASP A 140 -9.88 15.48 7.64
C ASP A 140 -9.38 16.07 6.32
N ALA A 141 -8.56 15.33 5.58
CA ALA A 141 -8.15 15.71 4.23
C ALA A 141 -9.26 15.51 3.19
N GLY A 142 -10.38 14.90 3.55
CA GLY A 142 -11.52 14.64 2.68
C GLY A 142 -11.28 13.45 1.73
N ILE A 143 -10.53 12.45 2.17
CA ILE A 143 -10.35 11.19 1.44
C ILE A 143 -11.55 10.29 1.72
N ASP A 144 -12.30 9.94 0.68
CA ASP A 144 -13.52 9.15 0.79
C ASP A 144 -13.25 7.63 0.82
N SER A 145 -12.14 7.19 0.23
CA SER A 145 -11.81 5.78 0.09
C SER A 145 -10.34 5.49 0.40
N PHE A 146 -10.11 4.59 1.34
CA PHE A 146 -8.80 4.17 1.80
C PHE A 146 -8.35 2.91 1.07
N LYS A 147 -7.24 3.01 0.34
CA LYS A 147 -6.72 1.93 -0.50
C LYS A 147 -5.52 1.23 0.11
N ILE A 148 -5.60 -0.10 0.19
CA ILE A 148 -4.52 -0.97 0.65
C ILE A 148 -3.86 -1.63 -0.56
N GLU A 149 -2.53 -1.52 -0.70
CA GLU A 149 -1.77 -2.26 -1.71
C GLU A 149 -1.38 -3.63 -1.16
N GLY A 150 -1.90 -4.68 -1.77
CA GLY A 150 -1.68 -6.05 -1.35
C GLY A 150 -1.54 -7.06 -2.49
N ARG A 151 -1.32 -6.61 -3.74
CA ARG A 151 -1.28 -7.48 -4.92
C ARG A 151 -0.28 -8.65 -4.78
N MET A 152 0.91 -8.37 -4.28
CA MET A 152 1.97 -9.37 -4.10
C MET A 152 2.00 -9.93 -2.68
N LYS A 153 0.95 -9.70 -1.90
CA LYS A 153 0.80 -10.15 -0.53
C LYS A 153 -0.19 -11.32 -0.44
N THR A 154 -0.22 -11.99 0.70
CA THR A 154 -1.13 -13.12 0.97
C THR A 154 -2.55 -12.64 1.29
N ALA A 155 -3.52 -13.53 1.21
CA ALA A 155 -4.89 -13.25 1.64
C ALA A 155 -4.95 -12.86 3.13
N LEU A 156 -4.14 -13.52 3.98
CA LEU A 156 -4.02 -13.17 5.41
C LEU A 156 -3.56 -11.73 5.59
N TYR A 157 -2.54 -11.29 4.85
CA TYR A 157 -2.09 -9.89 4.90
C TYR A 157 -3.24 -8.92 4.61
N VAL A 158 -3.96 -9.15 3.52
CA VAL A 158 -5.07 -8.26 3.13
C VAL A 158 -6.16 -8.26 4.19
N ALA A 159 -6.53 -9.43 4.72
CA ALA A 159 -7.56 -9.56 5.75
C ALA A 159 -7.15 -8.84 7.05
N THR A 160 -5.93 -9.08 7.53
CA THR A 160 -5.44 -8.47 8.78
C THR A 160 -5.33 -6.95 8.67
N VAL A 161 -4.70 -6.45 7.59
CA VAL A 161 -4.56 -5.00 7.40
C VAL A 161 -5.92 -4.34 7.23
N ALA A 162 -6.82 -4.91 6.42
CA ALA A 162 -8.15 -4.34 6.22
C ALA A 162 -8.98 -4.33 7.51
N ARG A 163 -8.94 -5.43 8.29
CA ARG A 163 -9.60 -5.51 9.61
C ARG A 163 -9.07 -4.43 10.56
N THR A 164 -7.76 -4.25 10.60
CA THR A 164 -7.13 -3.28 11.50
C THR A 164 -7.50 -1.84 11.14
N TYR A 165 -7.43 -1.47 9.85
CA TYR A 165 -7.86 -0.14 9.42
C TYR A 165 -9.36 0.06 9.61
N ARG A 166 -10.19 -0.95 9.34
CA ARG A 166 -11.64 -0.85 9.60
C ARG A 166 -11.92 -0.55 11.06
N LYS A 167 -11.26 -1.29 11.97
CA LYS A 167 -11.40 -1.04 13.40
C LYS A 167 -10.90 0.35 13.80
N ALA A 168 -9.75 0.79 13.27
CA ALA A 168 -9.20 2.12 13.57
C ALA A 168 -10.15 3.25 13.13
N ILE A 169 -10.77 3.11 11.95
CA ILE A 169 -11.76 4.06 11.46
C ILE A 169 -13.01 4.06 12.35
N ASP A 170 -13.55 2.88 12.70
CA ASP A 170 -14.75 2.77 13.54
C ASP A 170 -14.51 3.34 14.94
N ASP A 171 -13.35 3.04 15.54
CA ASP A 171 -12.97 3.58 16.84
C ASP A 171 -12.80 5.11 16.79
N TYR A 172 -12.19 5.66 15.72
CA TYR A 172 -12.07 7.12 15.54
C TYR A 172 -13.44 7.80 15.35
N LEU A 173 -14.32 7.18 14.57
CA LEU A 173 -15.69 7.72 14.37
C LEU A 173 -16.54 7.65 15.64
N GLU A 174 -16.23 6.75 16.57
CA GLU A 174 -16.86 6.71 17.89
C GLU A 174 -16.26 7.78 18.82
N SER A 175 -14.95 7.82 18.98
CA SER A 175 -14.22 8.91 19.65
C SER A 175 -12.72 8.84 19.35
N GLU A 176 -12.06 10.01 19.36
CA GLU A 176 -10.61 10.13 19.21
C GLU A 176 -9.86 9.44 20.35
N GLU A 177 -10.39 9.51 21.58
CA GLU A 177 -9.80 8.85 22.76
C GLU A 177 -9.77 7.32 22.59
N LYS A 178 -10.82 6.73 22.01
CA LYS A 178 -10.89 5.29 21.76
C LYS A 178 -9.86 4.87 20.70
N TYR A 179 -9.75 5.64 19.62
CA TYR A 179 -8.73 5.41 18.60
C TYR A 179 -7.33 5.47 19.20
N CYS A 180 -7.02 6.51 19.99
CA CYS A 180 -5.72 6.67 20.64
C CYS A 180 -5.43 5.52 21.64
N ALA A 181 -6.43 5.11 22.43
CA ALA A 181 -6.28 4.04 23.41
C ALA A 181 -5.96 2.68 22.77
N ASN A 182 -6.44 2.44 21.55
CA ASN A 182 -6.20 1.21 20.81
C ASN A 182 -4.98 1.23 19.88
N MET A 183 -4.19 2.30 19.85
CA MET A 183 -3.09 2.49 18.90
C MET A 183 -2.06 1.36 18.94
N GLU A 184 -1.66 0.92 20.13
CA GLU A 184 -0.68 -0.18 20.26
C GLU A 184 -1.24 -1.49 19.68
N TRP A 185 -2.53 -1.77 19.86
CA TRP A 185 -3.16 -2.92 19.27
C TRP A 185 -3.16 -2.86 17.72
N TYR A 186 -3.43 -1.68 17.12
CA TYR A 186 -3.36 -1.55 15.66
C TYR A 186 -1.96 -1.83 15.13
N LYS A 187 -0.92 -1.30 15.79
CA LYS A 187 0.47 -1.53 15.41
C LYS A 187 0.86 -3.00 15.53
N GLU A 188 0.47 -3.64 16.62
CA GLU A 188 0.72 -5.06 16.83
C GLU A 188 0.05 -5.92 15.75
N GLU A 189 -1.23 -5.68 15.44
CA GLU A 189 -1.94 -6.43 14.40
C GLU A 189 -1.27 -6.28 13.02
N ILE A 190 -0.89 -5.07 12.64
CA ILE A 190 -0.19 -4.83 11.37
C ILE A 190 1.17 -5.54 11.35
N SER A 191 1.89 -5.60 12.47
CA SER A 191 3.19 -6.26 12.58
C SER A 191 3.12 -7.78 12.45
N LYS A 192 1.94 -8.39 12.64
CA LYS A 192 1.72 -9.84 12.42
C LYS A 192 1.80 -10.24 10.95
N CYS A 193 1.72 -9.29 10.04
CA CYS A 193 1.87 -9.52 8.63
C CYS A 193 3.32 -9.37 8.18
N THR A 194 3.68 -10.00 7.06
CA THR A 194 4.98 -9.79 6.44
C THR A 194 5.07 -8.37 5.87
N TYR A 195 5.92 -7.54 6.42
CA TYR A 195 6.08 -6.13 6.04
C TYR A 195 7.56 -5.73 5.93
N ARG A 196 7.81 -4.56 5.38
CA ARG A 196 9.07 -3.83 5.47
C ARG A 196 8.89 -2.71 6.48
N GLN A 197 9.99 -2.15 7.01
CA GLN A 197 9.88 -0.96 7.86
C GLN A 197 8.90 0.05 7.26
N PHE A 198 8.18 0.79 8.11
CA PHE A 198 7.11 1.66 7.69
C PHE A 198 7.55 3.10 7.46
N THR A 199 6.83 3.79 6.59
CA THR A 199 6.95 5.22 6.29
C THR A 199 5.57 5.80 6.03
N THR A 200 5.44 7.11 6.21
CA THR A 200 4.26 7.88 5.80
C THR A 200 4.30 8.32 4.33
N GLY A 201 5.31 7.89 3.57
CA GLY A 201 5.47 8.22 2.16
C GLY A 201 5.61 9.73 1.94
N PHE A 202 4.77 10.28 1.06
CA PHE A 202 4.76 11.72 0.72
C PHE A 202 3.76 12.54 1.54
N TYR A 203 2.96 11.94 2.40
CA TYR A 203 1.85 12.62 3.06
C TYR A 203 2.27 13.85 3.88
N PHE A 204 3.42 13.81 4.54
CA PHE A 204 3.92 14.90 5.36
C PHE A 204 5.12 15.65 4.76
N GLY A 205 5.43 15.38 3.50
CA GLY A 205 6.51 16.04 2.79
C GLY A 205 7.24 15.13 1.80
N LYS A 206 8.29 15.63 1.20
CA LYS A 206 9.11 14.82 0.29
C LYS A 206 9.84 13.74 1.09
N PRO A 207 9.83 12.48 0.61
CA PRO A 207 10.62 11.41 1.19
C PRO A 207 12.11 11.77 1.20
N ASP A 208 12.77 11.45 2.30
CA ASP A 208 14.19 11.60 2.50
C ASP A 208 14.91 10.24 2.56
N GLU A 209 16.15 10.23 2.94
CA GLU A 209 16.95 9.02 3.14
C GLU A 209 16.31 8.02 4.12
N ASN A 210 15.55 8.50 5.12
CA ASN A 210 14.90 7.65 6.13
C ASN A 210 13.71 6.85 5.58
N THR A 211 13.26 7.12 4.35
CA THR A 211 12.16 6.38 3.70
C THR A 211 12.63 5.15 2.93
N GLN A 212 13.94 4.92 2.89
CA GLN A 212 14.55 3.77 2.24
C GLN A 212 15.17 2.81 3.27
N ILE A 213 15.42 1.57 2.87
CA ILE A 213 16.10 0.55 3.67
C ILE A 213 17.45 0.27 3.02
N TYR A 214 18.55 0.57 3.72
CA TYR A 214 19.90 0.46 3.18
C TYR A 214 20.64 -0.82 3.58
N ASP A 215 20.31 -1.38 4.73
CA ASP A 215 21.04 -2.45 5.40
C ASP A 215 20.51 -3.86 5.08
N SER A 216 19.26 -3.99 4.67
CA SER A 216 18.70 -5.28 4.32
C SER A 216 17.57 -5.17 3.28
N ASN A 217 17.42 -6.21 2.44
CA ASN A 217 16.25 -6.41 1.59
C ASN A 217 15.21 -7.32 2.27
N THR A 218 15.36 -7.58 3.56
CA THR A 218 14.61 -8.60 4.25
C THR A 218 13.25 -8.06 4.67
N TYR A 219 12.22 -8.81 4.35
CA TYR A 219 10.92 -8.63 4.98
C TYR A 219 11.01 -9.03 6.45
N ILE A 220 10.36 -8.27 7.29
CA ILE A 220 10.14 -8.61 8.70
C ILE A 220 8.96 -9.58 8.73
N ASN A 221 9.14 -10.72 9.38
CA ASN A 221 8.12 -11.74 9.53
C ASN A 221 8.28 -12.41 10.89
N GLU A 222 7.54 -11.93 11.87
CA GLU A 222 7.58 -12.43 13.24
C GLU A 222 6.54 -13.52 13.50
N TYR A 223 5.52 -13.62 12.64
CA TYR A 223 4.43 -14.58 12.75
C TYR A 223 4.37 -15.49 11.54
N ILE A 224 4.08 -16.76 11.77
CA ILE A 224 3.94 -17.78 10.72
C ILE A 224 2.45 -18.10 10.54
N TYR A 225 1.94 -17.88 9.34
CA TYR A 225 0.56 -18.29 8.99
C TYR A 225 0.44 -19.81 8.98
N LEU A 226 -0.27 -20.36 9.96
CA LEU A 226 -0.39 -21.81 10.13
C LEU A 226 -1.46 -22.45 9.23
N GLY A 227 -2.55 -21.74 8.98
CA GLY A 227 -3.65 -22.25 8.17
C GLY A 227 -4.97 -21.50 8.39
N SER A 228 -6.05 -22.05 7.87
CA SER A 228 -7.41 -21.53 8.04
C SER A 228 -8.27 -22.53 8.79
N ILE A 229 -9.09 -22.05 9.72
CA ILE A 229 -10.15 -22.84 10.32
C ILE A 229 -11.31 -22.92 9.32
N GLU A 230 -11.71 -24.14 8.97
CA GLU A 230 -12.82 -24.38 8.04
C GLU A 230 -14.13 -24.68 8.78
N GLU A 231 -14.00 -25.35 9.91
CA GLU A 231 -15.15 -25.80 10.69
C GLU A 231 -14.78 -25.90 12.17
N VAL A 232 -15.70 -25.57 13.04
CA VAL A 232 -15.59 -25.85 14.48
C VAL A 232 -16.73 -26.80 14.85
N THR A 233 -16.38 -27.96 15.43
CA THR A 233 -17.35 -28.97 15.83
C THR A 233 -18.10 -28.55 17.10
N GLU A 234 -19.21 -29.21 17.39
CA GLU A 234 -19.97 -28.99 18.64
C GLU A 234 -19.15 -29.28 19.92
N GLU A 235 -18.10 -30.12 19.78
CA GLU A 235 -17.17 -30.46 20.86
C GLU A 235 -16.04 -29.41 21.02
N GLY A 236 -16.03 -28.34 20.21
CA GLY A 236 -15.02 -27.28 20.24
C GLY A 236 -13.72 -27.63 19.52
N LEU A 237 -13.70 -28.69 18.69
CA LEU A 237 -12.54 -29.02 17.86
C LEU A 237 -12.56 -28.22 16.55
N ALA A 238 -11.43 -27.62 16.21
CA ALA A 238 -11.27 -26.88 14.96
C ALA A 238 -10.65 -27.76 13.86
N LYS A 239 -11.33 -27.87 12.72
CA LYS A 239 -10.78 -28.45 11.50
C LYS A 239 -9.97 -27.40 10.76
N ILE A 240 -8.68 -27.64 10.57
CA ILE A 240 -7.75 -26.68 10.01
C ILE A 240 -7.21 -27.16 8.66
N THR A 241 -7.28 -26.31 7.63
CA THR A 241 -6.49 -26.47 6.41
C THR A 241 -5.08 -25.92 6.67
N GLN A 242 -4.15 -26.83 6.98
CA GLN A 242 -2.77 -26.51 7.33
C GLN A 242 -2.00 -25.95 6.12
N LYS A 243 -1.25 -24.87 6.35
CA LYS A 243 -0.32 -24.25 5.37
C LYS A 243 1.14 -24.34 5.79
N ASN A 244 1.42 -24.24 7.08
CA ASN A 244 2.76 -24.42 7.64
C ASN A 244 2.72 -25.40 8.82
N LYS A 245 3.89 -25.99 9.12
CA LYS A 245 4.03 -27.00 10.18
C LYS A 245 3.86 -26.35 11.55
N PHE A 246 3.12 -27.00 12.42
CA PHE A 246 3.06 -26.74 13.85
C PHE A 246 2.89 -28.07 14.61
N CYS A 247 3.19 -28.06 15.89
CA CYS A 247 3.23 -29.25 16.74
C CYS A 247 2.39 -29.05 17.99
N VAL A 248 2.09 -30.16 18.67
CA VAL A 248 1.46 -30.11 19.98
C VAL A 248 2.37 -29.38 20.97
N GLY A 249 1.85 -28.38 21.65
CA GLY A 249 2.57 -27.52 22.58
C GLY A 249 2.97 -26.16 22.01
N ASP A 250 2.85 -25.94 20.69
CA ASP A 250 3.07 -24.64 20.11
C ASP A 250 1.96 -23.67 20.55
N ARG A 251 2.36 -22.42 20.83
CA ARG A 251 1.40 -21.34 21.09
C ARG A 251 0.92 -20.77 19.76
N ILE A 252 -0.38 -20.82 19.53
CA ILE A 252 -1.00 -20.27 18.33
C ILE A 252 -2.00 -19.18 18.71
N GLU A 253 -2.23 -18.28 17.77
CA GLU A 253 -3.25 -17.23 17.84
C GLU A 253 -4.32 -17.52 16.78
N ILE A 254 -5.60 -17.31 17.14
CA ILE A 254 -6.78 -17.58 16.29
C ILE A 254 -7.57 -16.29 16.08
#